data_b4056bb4e6020811176a285b975e5b48
#
_entry.id   b4056bb4e6020811176a285b975e5b48
#
_cell.length_a   1.000
_cell.length_b   1.000
_cell.length_c   1.000
_cell.angle_alpha   90.00
_cell.angle_beta   90.00
_cell.angle_gamma   90.00
#
_symmetry.space_group_name_H-M   'P 1'
#
loop_
_entity.id
_entity.type
_entity.pdbx_description
1 polymer ?
#
loop_
_entity_poly.entity_id
_entity_poly.type
_entity_poly.pdbx_seq_one_letter_code
_entity_poly.pdbx_strand_id
1 'polypeptide(L)'
;KRGIAVALDVVYNHLGPEGNYLWDYGPYFTNKYRTPWGEAVNFDGPHSDPVRNYFISNAIHWFEHYHVDALRLDAVHAIFDNSAKPFLRELAEKVEDFSEAQGRQYYLMPESNLNDTRIIRPWETGGYGHHTQWLDDFHHALHTILTGENDGYYVDFGEMSDLVKCLTEGFVYDWRYSAFRKRRHGNSSVNRPAEQFVTFTKNNDQIGNRMKGERL
;
A
#
# COMPACT_ATOMS: atom_id res chain seq x y z
N LYS A 1 3.37 -6.35 26.24
CA LYS A 1 3.23 -7.12 27.49
C LYS A 1 1.97 -8.02 27.55
N ARG A 2 1.04 -7.91 26.58
CA ARG A 2 -0.17 -8.75 26.48
C ARG A 2 -0.15 -9.70 25.27
N GLY A 3 0.95 -9.76 24.50
CA GLY A 3 1.07 -10.61 23.32
C GLY A 3 0.23 -10.16 22.13
N ILE A 4 -0.16 -8.88 22.09
CA ILE A 4 -0.92 -8.29 20.97
C ILE A 4 0.05 -7.42 20.17
N ALA A 5 0.16 -7.68 18.87
CA ALA A 5 0.91 -6.85 17.94
C ALA A 5 0.16 -5.54 17.63
N VAL A 6 0.91 -4.48 17.40
CA VAL A 6 0.39 -3.16 17.04
C VAL A 6 0.85 -2.80 15.63
N ALA A 7 -0.09 -2.57 14.73
CA ALA A 7 0.17 -2.00 13.41
C ALA A 7 -0.23 -0.51 13.42
N LEU A 8 0.69 0.36 13.02
CA LEU A 8 0.44 1.78 12.85
C LEU A 8 0.19 2.09 11.37
N ASP A 9 -0.84 2.87 11.09
CA ASP A 9 -1.13 3.37 9.75
C ASP A 9 -0.36 4.66 9.49
N VAL A 10 0.47 4.68 8.43
CA VAL A 10 1.30 5.82 8.05
C VAL A 10 1.06 6.25 6.62
N VAL A 11 1.04 7.56 6.39
CA VAL A 11 0.80 8.18 5.09
C VAL A 11 2.08 8.79 4.58
N TYR A 12 2.75 8.13 3.64
CA TYR A 12 3.99 8.60 3.01
C TYR A 12 3.80 9.03 1.55
N ASN A 13 2.62 8.79 0.99
CA ASN A 13 2.32 9.08 -0.41
C ASN A 13 1.96 10.54 -0.67
N HIS A 14 1.46 11.27 0.33
CA HIS A 14 1.10 12.67 0.21
C HIS A 14 1.15 13.38 1.56
N LEU A 15 1.09 14.69 1.51
CA LEU A 15 0.85 15.57 2.67
C LEU A 15 -0.27 16.54 2.30
N GLY A 16 -1.16 16.79 3.27
CA GLY A 16 -2.27 17.73 3.07
C GLY A 16 -1.75 19.15 2.77
N PRO A 17 -2.46 19.93 1.95
CA PRO A 17 -2.02 21.28 1.58
C PRO A 17 -2.21 22.30 2.71
N GLU A 18 -3.24 22.13 3.55
CA GLU A 18 -3.56 23.09 4.60
C GLU A 18 -2.66 22.89 5.82
N GLY A 19 -2.04 23.97 6.28
CA GLY A 19 -1.12 23.96 7.42
C GLY A 19 0.22 23.28 7.16
N ASN A 20 0.51 22.95 5.92
CA ASN A 20 1.76 22.33 5.51
C ASN A 20 2.74 23.41 5.02
N TYR A 21 3.84 23.57 5.74
CA TYR A 21 4.91 24.53 5.44
C TYR A 21 6.24 23.84 5.10
N LEU A 22 6.23 22.56 4.77
CA LEU A 22 7.46 21.80 4.47
C LEU A 22 8.21 22.33 3.25
N TRP A 23 7.55 23.06 2.36
CA TRP A 23 8.19 23.76 1.24
C TRP A 23 9.30 24.71 1.67
N ASP A 24 9.08 25.39 2.81
CA ASP A 24 10.02 26.38 3.32
C ASP A 24 11.27 25.74 3.95
N TYR A 25 11.21 24.44 4.24
CA TYR A 25 12.27 23.70 4.94
C TYR A 25 13.13 22.83 4.03
N GLY A 26 12.70 22.58 2.78
CA GLY A 26 13.48 21.78 1.86
C GLY A 26 12.70 21.26 0.66
N PRO A 27 13.35 20.46 -0.19
CA PRO A 27 12.79 19.96 -1.44
C PRO A 27 11.86 18.75 -1.22
N TYR A 28 10.92 18.87 -0.29
CA TYR A 28 10.01 17.76 0.08
C TYR A 28 9.02 17.41 -1.02
N PHE A 29 8.72 18.33 -1.92
CA PHE A 29 7.74 18.16 -2.99
C PHE A 29 8.35 18.32 -4.38
N THR A 30 7.67 17.79 -5.38
CA THR A 30 8.04 17.92 -6.78
C THR A 30 6.81 18.16 -7.65
N ASN A 31 6.94 19.07 -8.61
CA ASN A 31 5.91 19.31 -9.62
C ASN A 31 5.99 18.35 -10.83
N LYS A 32 6.97 17.45 -10.83
CA LYS A 32 7.12 16.41 -11.85
C LYS A 32 5.90 15.49 -11.91
N TYR A 33 5.28 15.26 -10.75
CA TYR A 33 4.08 14.46 -10.61
C TYR A 33 2.99 15.23 -9.88
N ARG A 34 1.73 14.86 -10.18
CA ARG A 34 0.58 15.43 -9.47
C ARG A 34 -0.25 14.33 -8.84
N THR A 35 -0.69 14.57 -7.63
CA THR A 35 -1.61 13.73 -6.87
C THR A 35 -2.94 14.44 -6.70
N PRO A 36 -4.02 13.75 -6.27
CA PRO A 36 -5.27 14.41 -5.90
C PRO A 36 -5.11 15.49 -4.82
N TRP A 37 -4.07 15.41 -4.00
CA TRP A 37 -3.77 16.34 -2.90
C TRP A 37 -2.77 17.44 -3.28
N GLY A 38 -2.30 17.50 -4.52
CA GLY A 38 -1.35 18.50 -5.00
C GLY A 38 -0.07 17.89 -5.56
N GLU A 39 1.05 18.56 -5.33
CA GLU A 39 2.36 18.08 -5.76
C GLU A 39 2.76 16.81 -5.00
N ALA A 40 3.47 15.92 -5.70
CA ALA A 40 3.92 14.67 -5.11
C ALA A 40 5.10 14.88 -4.15
N VAL A 41 5.27 13.97 -3.20
CA VAL A 41 6.50 13.90 -2.40
C VAL A 41 7.69 13.58 -3.32
N ASN A 42 8.80 14.26 -3.09
CA ASN A 42 9.99 14.19 -3.94
C ASN A 42 10.85 12.95 -3.61
N PHE A 43 10.54 11.81 -4.23
CA PHE A 43 11.32 10.58 -4.05
C PHE A 43 12.37 10.33 -5.14
N ASP A 44 12.31 11.02 -6.30
CA ASP A 44 13.20 10.75 -7.44
C ASP A 44 13.70 11.99 -8.18
N GLY A 45 13.43 13.19 -7.67
CA GLY A 45 13.91 14.43 -8.22
C GLY A 45 15.25 14.88 -7.63
N PRO A 46 15.77 16.05 -8.06
CA PRO A 46 16.96 16.64 -7.45
C PRO A 46 16.79 16.81 -5.94
N HIS A 47 17.82 16.46 -5.18
CA HIS A 47 17.86 16.54 -3.71
C HIS A 47 16.81 15.66 -3.01
N SER A 48 16.38 14.55 -3.62
CA SER A 48 15.43 13.61 -3.00
C SER A 48 16.02 12.77 -1.86
N ASP A 49 17.34 12.56 -1.81
CA ASP A 49 17.97 11.70 -0.79
C ASP A 49 17.62 12.12 0.65
N PRO A 50 17.69 13.40 1.06
CA PRO A 50 17.24 13.81 2.40
C PRO A 50 15.73 13.57 2.63
N VAL A 51 14.90 13.69 1.60
CA VAL A 51 13.46 13.43 1.70
C VAL A 51 13.19 11.93 1.92
N ARG A 52 13.85 11.06 1.15
CA ARG A 52 13.80 9.61 1.35
C ARG A 52 14.24 9.25 2.76
N ASN A 53 15.38 9.78 3.22
CA ASN A 53 15.89 9.55 4.56
C ASN A 53 14.93 10.03 5.66
N TYR A 54 14.21 11.12 5.45
CA TYR A 54 13.20 11.61 6.39
C TYR A 54 12.10 10.57 6.63
N PHE A 55 11.53 9.99 5.56
CA PHE A 55 10.49 8.96 5.68
C PHE A 55 11.02 7.62 6.19
N ILE A 56 12.23 7.21 5.79
CA ILE A 56 12.87 6.00 6.32
C ILE A 56 13.13 6.15 7.82
N SER A 57 13.70 7.29 8.23
CA SER A 57 13.95 7.57 9.65
C SER A 57 12.66 7.63 10.46
N ASN A 58 11.57 8.12 9.89
CA ASN A 58 10.26 8.11 10.54
C ASN A 58 9.76 6.67 10.76
N ALA A 59 9.89 5.79 9.78
CA ALA A 59 9.52 4.38 9.94
C ALA A 59 10.31 3.70 11.07
N ILE A 60 11.64 3.88 11.07
CA ILE A 60 12.52 3.33 12.11
C ILE A 60 12.18 3.93 13.48
N HIS A 61 11.90 5.24 13.55
CA HIS A 61 11.50 5.93 14.78
C HIS A 61 10.27 5.29 15.45
N TRP A 62 9.24 4.94 14.66
CA TRP A 62 8.07 4.25 15.19
C TRP A 62 8.40 2.88 15.77
N PHE A 63 9.25 2.11 15.10
CA PHE A 63 9.68 0.80 15.57
C PHE A 63 10.54 0.91 16.84
N GLU A 64 11.50 1.79 16.84
CA GLU A 64 12.50 1.92 17.92
C GLU A 64 11.91 2.51 19.19
N HIS A 65 11.21 3.63 19.08
CA HIS A 65 10.80 4.42 20.24
C HIS A 65 9.37 4.12 20.73
N TYR A 66 8.49 3.68 19.84
CA TYR A 66 7.10 3.41 20.17
C TYR A 66 6.74 1.93 20.19
N HIS A 67 7.71 1.07 19.88
CA HIS A 67 7.56 -0.40 19.89
C HIS A 67 6.38 -0.89 19.05
N VAL A 68 6.11 -0.23 17.93
CA VAL A 68 5.16 -0.67 16.92
C VAL A 68 5.71 -1.93 16.25
N ASP A 69 4.86 -2.90 15.94
CA ASP A 69 5.27 -4.17 15.34
C ASP A 69 5.21 -4.14 13.81
N ALA A 70 4.32 -3.33 13.26
CA ALA A 70 4.09 -3.21 11.82
C ALA A 70 3.71 -1.78 11.42
N LEU A 71 4.02 -1.41 10.17
CA LEU A 71 3.48 -0.22 9.52
C LEU A 71 2.57 -0.64 8.36
N ARG A 72 1.32 -0.21 8.37
CA ARG A 72 0.49 -0.18 7.18
C ARG A 72 0.85 1.08 6.40
N LEU A 73 1.27 0.92 5.14
CA LEU A 73 1.67 2.03 4.29
C LEU A 73 0.49 2.38 3.37
N ASP A 74 -0.11 3.54 3.61
CA ASP A 74 -1.26 4.04 2.88
C ASP A 74 -0.93 4.32 1.41
N ALA A 75 -1.82 3.89 0.51
CA ALA A 75 -1.87 4.25 -0.92
C ALA A 75 -0.49 4.31 -1.61
N VAL A 76 0.34 3.27 -1.44
CA VAL A 76 1.71 3.27 -1.99
C VAL A 76 1.76 3.40 -3.52
N HIS A 77 0.64 3.16 -4.21
CA HIS A 77 0.50 3.41 -5.64
C HIS A 77 0.55 4.90 -6.02
N ALA A 78 0.37 5.80 -5.05
CA ALA A 78 0.54 7.24 -5.22
C ALA A 78 1.96 7.73 -4.85
N ILE A 79 2.87 6.83 -4.48
CA ILE A 79 4.30 7.11 -4.36
C ILE A 79 4.92 7.01 -5.75
N PHE A 80 5.19 8.15 -6.35
CA PHE A 80 5.83 8.24 -7.66
C PHE A 80 7.34 8.25 -7.51
N ASP A 81 7.99 7.20 -8.03
CA ASP A 81 9.45 7.06 -8.00
C ASP A 81 9.91 6.23 -9.20
N ASN A 82 10.63 6.86 -10.11
CA ASN A 82 11.23 6.25 -11.29
C ASN A 82 12.76 6.09 -11.15
N SER A 83 13.27 6.12 -9.93
CA SER A 83 14.68 5.85 -9.69
C SER A 83 15.01 4.37 -9.90
N ALA A 84 16.28 4.06 -10.15
CA ALA A 84 16.75 2.68 -10.34
C ALA A 84 16.54 1.82 -9.08
N LYS A 85 16.51 2.44 -7.90
CA LYS A 85 16.15 1.82 -6.62
C LYS A 85 14.94 2.56 -6.04
N PRO A 86 13.71 2.07 -6.27
CA PRO A 86 12.51 2.72 -5.77
C PRO A 86 12.50 2.87 -4.25
N PHE A 87 11.91 3.97 -3.76
CA PHE A 87 11.81 4.27 -2.32
C PHE A 87 11.20 3.10 -1.52
N LEU A 88 10.16 2.47 -2.04
CA LEU A 88 9.53 1.32 -1.37
C LEU A 88 10.52 0.16 -1.16
N ARG A 89 11.40 -0.09 -2.13
CA ARG A 89 12.45 -1.10 -1.98
C ARG A 89 13.49 -0.66 -0.94
N GLU A 90 13.95 0.58 -1.01
CA GLU A 90 14.93 1.09 -0.06
C GLU A 90 14.39 1.08 1.37
N LEU A 91 13.13 1.45 1.57
CA LEU A 91 12.45 1.37 2.87
C LEU A 91 12.42 -0.08 3.39
N ALA A 92 12.07 -1.04 2.54
CA ALA A 92 12.04 -2.45 2.95
C ALA A 92 13.43 -2.96 3.35
N GLU A 93 14.47 -2.65 2.57
CA GLU A 93 15.86 -3.00 2.91
C GLU A 93 16.28 -2.40 4.26
N LYS A 94 15.95 -1.12 4.52
CA LYS A 94 16.31 -0.45 5.78
C LYS A 94 15.56 -1.00 6.99
N VAL A 95 14.32 -1.41 6.82
CA VAL A 95 13.56 -2.06 7.89
C VAL A 95 14.08 -3.48 8.15
N GLU A 96 14.52 -4.19 7.13
CA GLU A 96 15.15 -5.50 7.30
C GLU A 96 16.51 -5.38 8.03
N ASP A 97 17.41 -4.45 7.59
CA ASP A 97 18.65 -4.14 8.29
C ASP A 97 18.41 -3.86 9.80
N PHE A 98 17.35 -3.08 10.08
CA PHE A 98 16.97 -2.75 11.46
C PHE A 98 16.42 -3.97 12.22
N SER A 99 15.62 -4.80 11.57
CA SER A 99 15.06 -6.02 12.15
C SER A 99 16.16 -6.99 12.56
N GLU A 100 17.13 -7.21 11.67
CA GLU A 100 18.33 -8.05 11.95
C GLU A 100 19.12 -7.50 13.14
N ALA A 101 19.38 -6.19 13.15
CA ALA A 101 20.14 -5.54 14.24
C ALA A 101 19.42 -5.64 15.60
N GLN A 102 18.10 -5.63 15.62
CA GLN A 102 17.28 -5.74 16.84
C GLN A 102 16.98 -7.22 17.23
N GLY A 103 17.29 -8.18 16.36
CA GLY A 103 16.91 -9.59 16.56
C GLY A 103 15.41 -9.79 16.64
N ARG A 104 14.63 -8.93 15.99
CA ARG A 104 13.16 -8.94 15.98
C ARG A 104 12.62 -8.51 14.62
N GLN A 105 11.65 -9.25 14.10
CA GLN A 105 11.00 -8.90 12.84
C GLN A 105 10.04 -7.71 13.01
N TYR A 106 10.17 -6.72 12.14
CA TYR A 106 9.23 -5.63 11.93
C TYR A 106 8.60 -5.76 10.55
N TYR A 107 7.32 -5.42 10.42
CA TYR A 107 6.56 -5.71 9.22
C TYR A 107 6.15 -4.44 8.47
N LEU A 108 6.27 -4.48 7.15
CA LEU A 108 5.71 -3.48 6.25
C LEU A 108 4.54 -4.10 5.49
N MET A 109 3.39 -3.41 5.52
CA MET A 109 2.10 -3.88 5.04
C MET A 109 1.49 -2.84 4.07
N PRO A 110 2.02 -2.68 2.85
CA PRO A 110 1.50 -1.73 1.88
C PRO A 110 0.04 -1.96 1.50
N GLU A 111 -0.67 -0.85 1.32
CA GLU A 111 -1.96 -0.81 0.65
C GLU A 111 -1.77 -0.24 -0.76
N SER A 112 -2.24 -0.98 -1.77
CA SER A 112 -2.12 -0.58 -3.17
C SER A 112 -3.25 -1.14 -4.02
N ASN A 113 -3.85 -0.29 -4.80
CA ASN A 113 -4.89 -0.70 -5.76
C ASN A 113 -4.34 -1.09 -7.15
N LEU A 114 -3.03 -1.19 -7.31
CA LEU A 114 -2.41 -1.58 -8.60
C LEU A 114 -2.46 -3.08 -8.86
N ASN A 115 -2.63 -3.90 -7.83
CA ASN A 115 -2.50 -5.35 -7.92
C ASN A 115 -1.16 -5.76 -8.54
N ASP A 116 -0.08 -5.17 -8.01
CA ASP A 116 1.28 -5.38 -8.51
C ASP A 116 2.10 -6.19 -7.52
N THR A 117 2.41 -7.42 -7.89
CA THR A 117 3.19 -8.34 -7.07
C THR A 117 4.64 -7.90 -6.86
N ARG A 118 5.17 -6.89 -7.59
CA ARG A 118 6.50 -6.34 -7.28
C ARG A 118 6.62 -5.86 -5.85
N ILE A 119 5.53 -5.40 -5.25
CA ILE A 119 5.52 -4.94 -3.86
C ILE A 119 5.98 -6.05 -2.92
N ILE A 120 5.46 -7.25 -3.08
CA ILE A 120 5.66 -8.39 -2.17
C ILE A 120 6.63 -9.45 -2.69
N ARG A 121 7.15 -9.31 -3.92
CA ARG A 121 8.18 -10.22 -4.41
C ARG A 121 9.51 -9.98 -3.71
N PRO A 122 10.31 -11.04 -3.55
CA PRO A 122 11.69 -10.93 -3.06
C PRO A 122 12.56 -10.05 -3.98
N TRP A 123 13.59 -9.47 -3.41
CA TRP A 123 14.52 -8.58 -4.13
C TRP A 123 15.23 -9.28 -5.28
N GLU A 124 15.59 -10.55 -5.09
CA GLU A 124 16.30 -11.38 -6.07
C GLU A 124 15.50 -11.59 -7.34
N THR A 125 14.18 -11.49 -7.26
CA THR A 125 13.26 -11.60 -8.40
C THR A 125 12.74 -10.25 -8.89
N GLY A 126 13.41 -9.15 -8.49
CA GLY A 126 13.08 -7.79 -8.92
C GLY A 126 11.88 -7.17 -8.16
N GLY A 127 11.54 -7.71 -7.00
CA GLY A 127 10.52 -7.15 -6.11
C GLY A 127 11.05 -6.09 -5.16
N TYR A 128 10.14 -5.56 -4.32
CA TYR A 128 10.47 -4.57 -3.30
C TYR A 128 10.66 -5.19 -1.90
N GLY A 129 10.30 -6.46 -1.71
CA GLY A 129 10.56 -7.21 -0.48
C GLY A 129 9.62 -6.89 0.68
N HIS A 130 8.46 -6.27 0.44
CA HIS A 130 7.49 -6.06 1.51
C HIS A 130 6.86 -7.39 1.96
N HIS A 131 6.48 -7.46 3.22
CA HIS A 131 6.01 -8.69 3.84
C HIS A 131 4.62 -9.09 3.35
N THR A 132 3.71 -8.11 3.26
CA THR A 132 2.31 -8.36 2.86
C THR A 132 1.82 -7.22 1.98
N GLN A 133 0.63 -7.41 1.39
CA GLN A 133 -0.14 -6.36 0.72
C GLN A 133 -1.61 -6.52 1.08
N TRP A 134 -2.29 -5.40 1.30
CA TRP A 134 -3.73 -5.36 1.47
C TRP A 134 -4.44 -5.78 0.18
N LEU A 135 -5.44 -6.65 0.31
CA LEU A 135 -6.15 -7.27 -0.80
C LEU A 135 -7.57 -6.66 -0.94
N ASP A 136 -7.64 -5.50 -1.60
CA ASP A 136 -8.92 -4.81 -1.84
C ASP A 136 -9.89 -5.65 -2.67
N ASP A 137 -9.39 -6.46 -3.59
CA ASP A 137 -10.22 -7.35 -4.42
C ASP A 137 -11.07 -8.30 -3.57
N PHE A 138 -10.57 -8.76 -2.43
CA PHE A 138 -11.35 -9.59 -1.51
C PHE A 138 -12.55 -8.83 -0.95
N HIS A 139 -12.33 -7.58 -0.48
CA HIS A 139 -13.42 -6.72 -0.05
C HIS A 139 -14.43 -6.50 -1.17
N HIS A 140 -13.96 -6.14 -2.38
CA HIS A 140 -14.82 -5.85 -3.51
C HIS A 140 -15.69 -7.05 -3.90
N ALA A 141 -15.08 -8.24 -4.03
CA ALA A 141 -15.79 -9.47 -4.36
C ALA A 141 -16.83 -9.83 -3.28
N LEU A 142 -16.43 -9.84 -2.01
CA LEU A 142 -17.32 -10.16 -0.90
C LEU A 142 -18.49 -9.17 -0.78
N HIS A 143 -18.18 -7.87 -0.85
CA HIS A 143 -19.19 -6.81 -0.74
C HIS A 143 -20.22 -6.91 -1.84
N THR A 144 -19.81 -7.04 -3.10
CA THR A 144 -20.69 -7.15 -4.25
C THR A 144 -21.60 -8.39 -4.16
N ILE A 145 -21.04 -9.54 -3.75
CA ILE A 145 -21.82 -10.77 -3.56
C ILE A 145 -22.88 -10.59 -2.47
N LEU A 146 -22.56 -9.93 -1.35
CA LEU A 146 -23.48 -9.80 -0.23
C LEU A 146 -24.53 -8.72 -0.41
N THR A 147 -24.22 -7.64 -1.13
CA THR A 147 -25.09 -6.46 -1.24
C THR A 147 -25.75 -6.32 -2.60
N GLY A 148 -25.18 -6.92 -3.64
CA GLY A 148 -25.57 -6.70 -5.03
C GLY A 148 -25.15 -5.33 -5.58
N GLU A 149 -24.38 -4.53 -4.82
CA GLU A 149 -23.87 -3.24 -5.29
C GLU A 149 -22.85 -3.45 -6.41
N ASN A 150 -23.06 -2.77 -7.54
CA ASN A 150 -22.23 -2.90 -8.73
C ASN A 150 -21.85 -1.56 -9.37
N ASP A 151 -21.80 -0.49 -8.56
CA ASP A 151 -21.43 0.85 -8.99
C ASP A 151 -19.93 1.11 -8.78
N GLY A 152 -19.36 2.04 -9.56
CA GLY A 152 -17.97 2.43 -9.43
C GLY A 152 -17.03 1.24 -9.64
N TYR A 153 -16.09 1.04 -8.72
CA TYR A 153 -15.13 -0.07 -8.82
C TYR A 153 -15.75 -1.44 -8.56
N TYR A 154 -16.94 -1.53 -7.98
CA TYR A 154 -17.64 -2.79 -7.76
C TYR A 154 -18.18 -3.44 -9.04
N VAL A 155 -18.31 -2.68 -10.14
CA VAL A 155 -18.84 -3.19 -11.42
C VAL A 155 -18.05 -4.36 -12.00
N ASP A 156 -16.79 -4.50 -11.61
CA ASP A 156 -15.90 -5.56 -12.10
C ASP A 156 -15.96 -6.86 -11.29
N PHE A 157 -16.78 -6.87 -10.21
CA PHE A 157 -16.92 -7.96 -9.27
C PHE A 157 -18.36 -8.46 -9.17
N GLY A 158 -18.59 -9.60 -8.50
CA GLY A 158 -19.93 -10.12 -8.24
C GLY A 158 -20.07 -11.62 -8.51
N GLU A 159 -19.10 -12.20 -9.19
CA GLU A 159 -19.07 -13.63 -9.40
C GLU A 159 -18.41 -14.35 -8.21
N MET A 160 -18.97 -15.49 -7.81
CA MET A 160 -18.37 -16.32 -6.75
C MET A 160 -16.93 -16.73 -7.09
N SER A 161 -16.62 -16.88 -8.37
CA SER A 161 -15.26 -17.16 -8.86
C SER A 161 -14.24 -16.09 -8.51
N ASP A 162 -14.65 -14.82 -8.38
CA ASP A 162 -13.76 -13.72 -7.95
C ASP A 162 -13.33 -13.92 -6.49
N LEU A 163 -14.30 -14.27 -5.62
CA LEU A 163 -14.00 -14.55 -4.21
C LEU A 163 -13.12 -15.80 -4.06
N VAL A 164 -13.40 -16.86 -4.80
CA VAL A 164 -12.56 -18.06 -4.82
C VAL A 164 -11.14 -17.71 -5.27
N LYS A 165 -10.99 -16.90 -6.32
CA LYS A 165 -9.70 -16.47 -6.82
C LYS A 165 -8.92 -15.66 -5.77
N CYS A 166 -9.57 -14.76 -5.04
CA CYS A 166 -8.94 -14.06 -3.92
C CYS A 166 -8.36 -15.01 -2.87
N LEU A 167 -9.07 -16.09 -2.56
CA LEU A 167 -8.66 -17.04 -1.54
C LEU A 167 -7.57 -18.04 -2.00
N THR A 168 -7.48 -18.30 -3.31
CA THR A 168 -6.57 -19.30 -3.87
C THR A 168 -5.35 -18.71 -4.56
N GLU A 169 -5.49 -17.52 -5.16
CA GLU A 169 -4.46 -16.90 -6.00
C GLU A 169 -4.08 -15.48 -5.57
N GLY A 170 -4.92 -14.80 -4.75
CA GLY A 170 -4.74 -13.42 -4.32
C GLY A 170 -5.48 -12.45 -5.21
N PHE A 171 -4.83 -11.83 -6.20
CA PHE A 171 -5.48 -10.81 -7.03
C PHE A 171 -6.51 -11.37 -8.00
N VAL A 172 -7.68 -10.71 -8.08
CA VAL A 172 -8.67 -10.94 -9.13
C VAL A 172 -8.19 -10.32 -10.44
N TYR A 173 -7.63 -9.09 -10.37
CA TYR A 173 -7.01 -8.47 -11.52
C TYR A 173 -5.59 -9.01 -11.74
N ASP A 174 -5.47 -9.90 -12.71
CA ASP A 174 -4.22 -10.54 -13.14
C ASP A 174 -3.87 -10.21 -14.60
N TRP A 175 -4.10 -9.00 -15.02
CA TRP A 175 -4.12 -8.49 -16.39
C TRP A 175 -5.48 -8.62 -17.09
N ARG A 176 -6.55 -8.85 -16.33
CA ARG A 176 -7.91 -8.85 -16.86
C ARG A 176 -8.37 -7.41 -17.17
N TYR A 177 -9.30 -7.24 -18.11
CA TYR A 177 -9.89 -5.94 -18.43
C TYR A 177 -10.80 -5.49 -17.27
N SER A 178 -10.64 -4.25 -16.83
CA SER A 178 -11.49 -3.58 -15.86
C SER A 178 -12.46 -2.64 -16.59
N ALA A 179 -13.75 -2.84 -16.44
CA ALA A 179 -14.76 -1.95 -17.00
C ALA A 179 -14.74 -0.58 -16.30
N PHE A 180 -14.49 -0.57 -15.00
CA PHE A 180 -14.32 0.66 -14.22
C PHE A 180 -13.11 1.48 -14.69
N ARG A 181 -11.95 0.85 -14.83
CA ARG A 181 -10.69 1.52 -15.25
C ARG A 181 -10.56 1.69 -16.74
N LYS A 182 -11.45 1.06 -17.54
CA LYS A 182 -11.43 1.05 -19.02
C LYS A 182 -10.09 0.61 -19.62
N ARG A 183 -9.39 -0.29 -18.92
CA ARG A 183 -8.09 -0.85 -19.32
C ARG A 183 -7.81 -2.17 -18.61
N ARG A 184 -6.80 -2.89 -19.09
CA ARG A 184 -6.27 -4.05 -18.36
C ARG A 184 -5.58 -3.61 -17.09
N HIS A 185 -5.66 -4.45 -16.04
CA HIS A 185 -5.20 -4.10 -14.71
C HIS A 185 -4.60 -5.31 -13.98
N GLY A 186 -3.66 -5.01 -13.07
CA GLY A 186 -3.00 -5.99 -12.22
C GLY A 186 -1.95 -6.84 -12.94
N ASN A 187 -1.33 -7.72 -12.19
CA ASN A 187 -0.51 -8.80 -12.69
C ASN A 187 -0.72 -10.07 -11.86
N SER A 188 -0.24 -11.22 -12.37
CA SER A 188 -0.46 -12.50 -11.73
C SER A 188 0.18 -12.58 -10.35
N SER A 189 -0.60 -13.03 -9.38
CA SER A 189 -0.17 -13.35 -8.00
C SER A 189 -0.03 -14.85 -7.76
N VAL A 190 -0.25 -15.69 -8.76
CA VAL A 190 0.03 -17.12 -8.70
C VAL A 190 1.47 -17.34 -8.23
N ASN A 191 1.67 -18.25 -7.30
CA ASN A 191 2.94 -18.53 -6.61
C ASN A 191 3.37 -17.50 -5.55
N ARG A 192 2.47 -16.60 -5.13
CA ARG A 192 2.71 -15.85 -3.90
C ARG A 192 2.05 -16.58 -2.72
N PRO A 193 2.74 -16.68 -1.56
CA PRO A 193 2.16 -17.28 -0.37
C PRO A 193 0.89 -16.56 0.08
N ALA A 194 -0.11 -17.28 0.55
CA ALA A 194 -1.39 -16.69 1.00
C ALA A 194 -1.20 -15.69 2.14
N GLU A 195 -0.19 -15.92 2.99
CA GLU A 195 0.17 -15.07 4.12
C GLU A 195 0.62 -13.66 3.70
N GLN A 196 0.96 -13.47 2.41
CA GLN A 196 1.30 -12.16 1.88
C GLN A 196 0.07 -11.29 1.57
N PHE A 197 -1.14 -11.81 1.69
CA PHE A 197 -2.37 -11.06 1.39
C PHE A 197 -3.19 -10.80 2.65
N VAL A 198 -3.36 -9.52 3.00
CA VAL A 198 -4.22 -9.11 4.11
C VAL A 198 -5.64 -8.96 3.60
N THR A 199 -6.52 -9.87 4.00
CA THR A 199 -7.95 -9.83 3.68
C THR A 199 -8.74 -9.05 4.74
N PHE A 200 -9.76 -8.32 4.31
CA PHE A 200 -10.63 -7.56 5.19
C PHE A 200 -12.03 -7.44 4.59
N THR A 201 -13.05 -7.35 5.43
CA THR A 201 -14.43 -7.14 4.97
C THR A 201 -14.70 -5.67 4.68
N LYS A 202 -14.14 -4.76 5.46
CA LYS A 202 -14.17 -3.31 5.29
C LYS A 202 -12.99 -2.68 6.03
N ASN A 203 -12.55 -1.53 5.54
CA ASN A 203 -11.62 -0.64 6.24
C ASN A 203 -12.21 0.78 6.33
N ASN A 204 -11.39 1.75 6.78
CA ASN A 204 -11.79 3.16 6.92
C ASN A 204 -12.22 3.80 5.59
N ASP A 205 -11.60 3.44 4.47
CA ASP A 205 -11.87 4.06 3.17
C ASP A 205 -13.28 3.75 2.68
N GLN A 206 -13.71 2.48 2.72
CA GLN A 206 -15.05 2.13 2.28
C GLN A 206 -16.13 2.72 3.21
N ILE A 207 -15.85 2.83 4.52
CA ILE A 207 -16.80 3.43 5.46
C ILE A 207 -16.80 4.96 5.31
N GLY A 208 -15.62 5.57 5.19
CA GLY A 208 -15.46 7.03 5.09
C GLY A 208 -16.03 7.62 3.80
N ASN A 209 -16.06 6.84 2.72
CA ASN A 209 -16.61 7.26 1.43
C ASN A 209 -18.13 7.07 1.29
N ARG A 210 -18.81 6.59 2.34
CA ARG A 210 -20.26 6.44 2.36
C ARG A 210 -20.91 7.58 3.14
N MET A 211 -21.89 8.26 2.51
CA MET A 211 -22.58 9.42 3.07
C MET A 211 -23.18 9.15 4.46
N LYS A 212 -23.68 7.94 4.69
CA LYS A 212 -24.30 7.53 5.97
C LYS A 212 -23.41 6.63 6.82
N GLY A 213 -22.16 6.37 6.38
CA GLY A 213 -21.26 5.46 7.08
C GLY A 213 -21.77 4.01 7.19
N GLU A 214 -22.55 3.57 6.19
CA GLU A 214 -23.17 2.25 6.18
C GLU A 214 -22.10 1.14 6.24
N ARG A 215 -22.40 0.11 7.02
CA ARG A 215 -21.54 -1.08 7.16
C ARG A 215 -22.27 -2.31 6.61
N LEU A 216 -21.49 -3.34 6.25
CA LEU A 216 -22.03 -4.68 5.96
C LEU A 216 -22.71 -5.24 7.21
#